data_ab6ba31122ece41cb756936339f658c1
#
_entry.id   ab6ba31122ece41cb756936339f658c1
#
_cell.length_a   1.000
_cell.length_b   1.000
_cell.length_c   1.000
_cell.angle_alpha   90.00
_cell.angle_beta   90.00
_cell.angle_gamma   90.00
#
_symmetry.space_group_name_H-M   'P 1'
#
loop_
_entity.id
_entity.type
_entity.pdbx_description
1 polymer ?
#
loop_
_entity_poly.entity_id
_entity_poly.type
_entity_poly.pdbx_seq_one_letter_code
_entity_poly.pdbx_strand_id
1 'polypeptide(L)'
;SFVAASDVYKRQEEIHVTYTFADGSVYTETKTGPNFEAGRIYRLTTEITKRDGGSLEIQGLEDSDEPVCMKYGASEAYALTAGGWIPTVEMTSAPAGWTADFDIARRSLLIAPPAEYTDGMDLENTVTIQSDDKPILSQEYYVLDFTHPEGTFVLIEGNMTSENGTIVYFDQHMRYHEKVYEEINDNEIGNVLQDMYLANGKIYFITQNGKTSSMGTTFNGDGRFVVCDAHTMKRLVARDMPFYANIDTSTGATQSSKSTLCWPQHIVVVSPEKAYIQYSTADNESHSGIRIVDLQTNIIRTSDIPGTFGVFTKTGATKARMIFSRGKVFAGRGNSVIVLDPATDAVIKTVTYENRQVKDLAKGYDGKIYAIFTGEFTGNSGMTGAASFTKPAMIVALDANGEVVSETNLPEQIELRTGTASPTVQMCASFTQPHLYFIGKQDFSAYEAMRYNYETGKVNWDYITADLDADHSGGDIIYGYMGVHPTTEQLWVGKSTYTQSAVHVYDVSRSDALEFSSFYQKKASPAGVDFAYRFSDEWINR
;
A
#
# COMPACT_ATOMS: atom_id res chain seq x y z
N SER A 1 -4.54 51.07 19.51
CA SER A 1 -5.44 50.50 20.52
C SER A 1 -4.74 49.36 21.24
N PHE A 2 -4.66 49.46 22.55
CA PHE A 2 -4.05 48.46 23.42
C PHE A 2 -5.02 47.28 23.59
N VAL A 3 -4.59 46.08 23.32
CA VAL A 3 -5.21 44.86 23.83
C VAL A 3 -4.15 44.13 24.66
N ALA A 4 -4.13 44.39 25.96
CA ALA A 4 -3.42 43.53 26.89
C ALA A 4 -4.43 42.53 27.47
N ALA A 5 -4.40 41.30 27.03
CA ALA A 5 -5.06 40.19 27.72
C ALA A 5 -4.13 39.76 28.86
N SER A 6 -4.48 40.11 30.08
CA SER A 6 -3.72 39.71 31.27
C SER A 6 -4.37 38.49 31.90
N ASP A 7 -3.67 37.38 31.88
CA ASP A 7 -3.89 36.30 32.83
C ASP A 7 -3.20 36.70 34.15
N VAL A 8 -3.99 37.08 35.13
CA VAL A 8 -3.56 37.84 36.34
C VAL A 8 -2.69 37.03 37.32
N TYR A 9 -2.34 35.77 37.00
CA TYR A 9 -1.70 34.85 37.95
C TYR A 9 -0.33 34.28 37.53
N LYS A 10 0.24 34.70 36.38
CA LYS A 10 1.61 34.30 36.02
C LYS A 10 2.54 35.50 36.02
N ARG A 11 3.72 35.36 36.65
CA ARG A 11 4.83 36.30 36.47
C ARG A 11 5.18 36.30 34.98
N GLN A 12 4.90 37.39 34.31
CA GLN A 12 5.27 37.59 32.93
C GLN A 12 6.68 38.17 32.92
N GLU A 13 7.67 37.35 32.60
CA GLU A 13 9.06 37.78 32.53
C GLU A 13 9.33 38.65 31.30
N GLU A 14 8.53 38.48 30.24
CA GLU A 14 8.65 39.23 28.99
C GLU A 14 7.31 39.81 28.55
N ILE A 15 7.36 41.00 27.97
CA ILE A 15 6.24 41.71 27.37
C ILE A 15 6.54 41.88 25.88
N HIS A 16 5.74 41.34 25.03
CA HIS A 16 5.81 41.56 23.60
C HIS A 16 4.93 42.74 23.22
N VAL A 17 5.52 43.76 22.64
CA VAL A 17 4.81 44.96 22.21
C VAL A 17 4.84 45.01 20.69
N THR A 18 3.66 45.11 20.07
CA THR A 18 3.50 45.16 18.63
C THR A 18 2.67 46.37 18.25
N TYR A 19 3.16 47.18 17.30
CA TYR A 19 2.46 48.32 16.72
C TYR A 19 2.27 48.07 15.23
N THR A 20 1.02 48.09 14.74
CA THR A 20 0.70 48.01 13.33
C THR A 20 0.42 49.43 12.82
N PHE A 21 1.09 49.80 11.75
CA PHE A 21 0.95 51.11 11.10
C PHE A 21 -0.13 51.05 10.00
N ALA A 22 -0.55 52.24 9.57
CA ALA A 22 -1.59 52.34 8.55
C ALA A 22 -1.17 51.79 7.16
N ASP A 23 0.11 51.69 6.92
CA ASP A 23 0.68 51.10 5.70
C ASP A 23 0.82 49.56 5.78
N GLY A 24 0.37 48.94 6.87
CA GLY A 24 0.49 47.51 7.12
C GLY A 24 1.83 47.06 7.69
N SER A 25 2.83 47.95 7.77
CA SER A 25 4.10 47.61 8.44
C SER A 25 3.92 47.47 9.95
N VAL A 26 4.82 46.71 10.56
CA VAL A 26 4.74 46.36 11.99
C VAL A 26 6.08 46.67 12.66
N TYR A 27 6.02 47.29 13.83
CA TYR A 27 7.16 47.36 14.75
C TYR A 27 6.90 46.43 15.93
N THR A 28 7.83 45.59 16.27
CA THR A 28 7.72 44.68 17.42
C THR A 28 8.99 44.70 18.26
N GLU A 29 8.82 44.64 19.57
CA GLU A 29 9.92 44.51 20.54
C GLU A 29 9.52 43.64 21.70
N THR A 30 10.50 43.00 22.32
CA THR A 30 10.35 42.26 23.57
C THR A 30 11.00 43.05 24.70
N LYS A 31 10.26 43.31 25.74
CA LYS A 31 10.76 44.00 26.96
C LYS A 31 10.68 43.07 28.15
N THR A 32 11.70 43.11 28.99
CA THR A 32 11.62 42.47 30.30
C THR A 32 10.61 43.23 31.16
N GLY A 33 9.57 42.56 31.56
CA GLY A 33 8.50 43.13 32.35
C GLY A 33 8.93 43.36 33.81
N PRO A 34 8.43 44.42 34.47
CA PRO A 34 8.52 44.52 35.90
C PRO A 34 7.65 43.46 36.56
N ASN A 35 7.91 43.12 37.81
CA ASN A 35 6.96 42.32 38.58
C ASN A 35 5.63 43.06 38.67
N PHE A 36 4.60 42.60 38.01
CA PHE A 36 3.28 43.20 38.01
C PHE A 36 2.58 42.92 39.33
N GLU A 37 2.10 44.00 40.00
CA GLU A 37 1.30 43.91 41.21
C GLU A 37 -0.15 44.28 40.92
N ALA A 38 -1.07 43.56 41.50
CA ALA A 38 -2.50 43.86 41.34
C ALA A 38 -2.84 45.30 41.82
N GLY A 39 -3.64 46.00 41.02
CA GLY A 39 -4.07 47.35 41.31
C GLY A 39 -3.07 48.47 40.99
N ARG A 40 -1.92 48.15 40.37
CA ARG A 40 -0.96 49.15 39.89
C ARG A 40 -1.08 49.38 38.39
N ILE A 41 -0.81 50.65 37.99
CA ILE A 41 -0.71 51.03 36.56
C ILE A 41 0.76 51.14 36.21
N TYR A 42 1.18 50.42 35.20
CA TYR A 42 2.54 50.45 34.67
C TYR A 42 2.54 51.18 33.32
N ARG A 43 3.48 52.12 33.15
CA ARG A 43 3.68 52.82 31.88
C ARG A 43 4.92 52.23 31.19
N LEU A 44 4.71 51.65 30.02
CA LEU A 44 5.79 51.24 29.11
C LEU A 44 5.99 52.34 28.08
N THR A 45 7.23 52.75 27.87
CA THR A 45 7.59 53.72 26.84
C THR A 45 8.41 53.00 25.79
N THR A 46 7.99 53.14 24.53
CA THR A 46 8.68 52.60 23.37
C THR A 46 9.03 53.74 22.44
N GLU A 47 10.28 53.84 22.06
CA GLU A 47 10.73 54.75 21.02
C GLU A 47 10.84 53.98 19.72
N ILE A 48 9.91 54.26 18.79
CA ILE A 48 9.85 53.56 17.48
C ILE A 48 10.72 54.34 16.50
N THR A 49 11.85 53.79 16.15
CA THR A 49 12.69 54.30 15.08
C THR A 49 12.59 53.40 13.86
N LYS A 50 12.13 53.98 12.75
CA LYS A 50 12.14 53.29 11.44
C LYS A 50 13.61 53.11 11.02
N ARG A 51 14.13 51.93 11.25
CA ARG A 51 15.47 51.51 10.77
C ARG A 51 15.31 50.36 9.81
N ASP A 52 16.16 50.32 8.79
CA ASP A 52 16.28 49.14 7.95
C ASP A 52 16.72 47.93 8.79
N GLY A 53 15.95 46.86 8.80
CA GLY A 53 16.34 45.59 9.40
C GLY A 53 15.57 45.14 10.62
N GLY A 54 14.28 44.89 10.50
CA GLY A 54 13.58 43.96 11.38
C GLY A 54 13.95 42.50 11.07
N SER A 55 13.86 41.63 12.08
CA SER A 55 14.03 40.19 11.92
C SER A 55 12.68 39.50 12.11
N LEU A 56 12.39 38.54 11.25
CA LEU A 56 11.26 37.64 11.39
C LEU A 56 11.77 36.22 11.10
N GLU A 57 11.61 35.36 12.08
CA GLU A 57 11.99 33.94 11.98
C GLU A 57 10.80 33.08 12.40
N ILE A 58 10.62 31.95 11.74
CA ILE A 58 9.59 30.96 12.05
C ILE A 58 10.29 29.77 12.70
N GLN A 59 9.97 29.53 13.98
CA GLN A 59 10.61 28.45 14.73
C GLN A 59 10.08 27.10 14.31
N GLY A 60 10.97 26.14 14.10
CA GLY A 60 10.62 24.77 13.74
C GLY A 60 10.40 24.53 12.25
N LEU A 61 10.51 25.56 11.42
CA LEU A 61 10.66 25.44 9.99
C LEU A 61 12.10 25.82 9.66
N GLU A 62 12.94 24.82 9.49
CA GLU A 62 14.25 25.00 8.86
C GLU A 62 14.03 25.17 7.35
N ASP A 63 14.94 25.86 6.66
CA ASP A 63 14.95 25.90 5.19
C ASP A 63 15.18 24.47 4.66
N SER A 64 14.12 23.68 4.58
CA SER A 64 14.16 22.35 3.99
C SER A 64 13.35 22.38 2.70
N ASP A 65 13.95 21.91 1.62
CA ASP A 65 13.25 21.71 0.34
C ASP A 65 12.24 20.52 0.42
N GLU A 66 12.11 19.89 1.59
CA GLU A 66 11.23 18.75 1.74
C GLU A 66 9.81 19.18 2.15
N PRO A 67 8.78 18.70 1.43
CA PRO A 67 7.38 18.97 1.77
C PRO A 67 7.01 18.44 3.16
N VAL A 68 6.15 19.14 3.87
CA VAL A 68 5.63 18.72 5.18
C VAL A 68 4.39 17.86 4.99
N CYS A 69 4.43 16.62 5.50
CA CYS A 69 3.30 15.69 5.47
C CYS A 69 2.31 16.02 6.60
N MET A 70 1.04 16.19 6.25
CA MET A 70 -0.04 16.45 7.20
C MET A 70 -1.15 15.41 7.09
N LYS A 71 -1.92 15.22 8.16
CA LYS A 71 -3.12 14.36 8.15
C LYS A 71 -4.37 15.23 8.02
N TYR A 72 -5.43 14.70 7.43
CA TYR A 72 -6.73 15.37 7.38
C TYR A 72 -7.15 15.89 8.76
N GLY A 73 -7.55 17.16 8.81
CA GLY A 73 -8.00 17.80 10.04
C GLY A 73 -6.92 18.05 11.09
N ALA A 74 -5.65 17.80 10.79
CA ALA A 74 -4.54 18.20 11.63
C ALA A 74 -4.32 19.71 11.56
N SER A 75 -3.45 20.24 12.41
CA SER A 75 -2.99 21.63 12.32
C SER A 75 -1.56 21.71 12.86
N GLU A 76 -0.73 22.49 12.18
CA GLU A 76 0.61 22.81 12.62
C GLU A 76 0.66 24.28 13.01
N ALA A 77 1.17 24.56 14.20
CA ALA A 77 1.30 25.91 14.73
C ALA A 77 2.78 26.20 14.98
N TYR A 78 3.29 27.20 14.29
CA TYR A 78 4.67 27.64 14.41
C TYR A 78 4.75 28.93 15.17
N ALA A 79 5.68 29.01 16.12
CA ALA A 79 5.96 30.24 16.84
C ALA A 79 6.82 31.19 15.99
N LEU A 80 6.51 32.47 16.02
CA LEU A 80 7.29 33.50 15.35
C LEU A 80 8.18 34.24 16.34
N THR A 81 9.42 34.44 15.95
CA THR A 81 10.32 35.39 16.60
C THR A 81 10.43 36.62 15.72
N ALA A 82 10.05 37.76 16.23
CA ALA A 82 10.06 39.01 15.47
C ALA A 82 10.64 40.13 16.29
N GLY A 83 11.43 41.00 15.68
CA GLY A 83 12.07 42.14 16.32
C GLY A 83 12.31 43.29 15.36
N GLY A 84 12.15 44.53 15.86
CA GLY A 84 12.41 45.75 15.08
C GLY A 84 11.28 46.10 14.11
N TRP A 85 11.65 46.79 13.04
CA TRP A 85 10.72 47.20 11.98
C TRP A 85 10.56 46.12 10.94
N ILE A 86 9.36 45.59 10.78
CA ILE A 86 9.01 44.61 9.78
C ILE A 86 8.15 45.31 8.72
N PRO A 87 8.58 45.37 7.47
CA PRO A 87 7.76 45.87 6.37
C PRO A 87 6.46 45.06 6.23
N THR A 88 5.60 45.48 5.32
CA THR A 88 4.37 44.72 5.02
C THR A 88 4.72 43.28 4.66
N VAL A 89 4.13 42.33 5.36
CA VAL A 89 4.31 40.91 5.13
C VAL A 89 3.12 40.41 4.32
N GLU A 90 3.39 39.79 3.20
CA GLU A 90 2.40 39.16 2.33
C GLU A 90 2.53 37.64 2.45
N MET A 91 1.38 36.98 2.52
CA MET A 91 1.29 35.53 2.51
C MET A 91 0.43 35.08 1.32
N THR A 92 0.88 34.04 0.61
CA THR A 92 0.06 33.43 -0.44
C THR A 92 -1.23 32.88 0.16
N SER A 93 -2.34 33.09 -0.55
CA SER A 93 -3.61 32.47 -0.15
C SER A 93 -3.53 30.95 -0.25
N ALA A 94 -4.04 30.27 0.75
CA ALA A 94 -4.16 28.83 0.73
C ALA A 94 -5.18 28.37 -0.32
N PRO A 95 -4.99 27.19 -0.96
CA PRO A 95 -5.99 26.57 -1.82
C PRO A 95 -7.29 26.27 -1.06
N ALA A 96 -8.36 25.97 -1.81
CA ALA A 96 -9.64 25.64 -1.22
C ALA A 96 -9.54 24.47 -0.22
N GLY A 97 -10.05 24.69 0.97
CA GLY A 97 -10.02 23.73 2.08
C GLY A 97 -8.82 23.85 3.02
N TRP A 98 -7.74 24.51 2.62
CA TRP A 98 -6.60 24.80 3.47
C TRP A 98 -6.81 26.09 4.27
N THR A 99 -6.20 26.14 5.44
CA THR A 99 -6.09 27.37 6.25
C THR A 99 -4.62 27.72 6.41
N ALA A 100 -4.27 28.97 6.14
CA ALA A 100 -2.98 29.53 6.50
C ALA A 100 -3.25 30.89 7.18
N ASP A 101 -2.89 31.01 8.45
CA ASP A 101 -3.11 32.21 9.26
C ASP A 101 -1.77 32.66 9.86
N PHE A 102 -1.34 33.83 9.43
CA PHE A 102 -0.09 34.45 9.87
C PHE A 102 -0.40 35.69 10.70
N ASP A 103 -0.09 35.63 11.98
CA ASP A 103 -0.34 36.74 12.93
C ASP A 103 0.94 37.14 13.66
N ILE A 104 1.54 38.26 13.23
CA ILE A 104 2.74 38.80 13.88
C ILE A 104 2.44 39.24 15.32
N ALA A 105 1.25 39.79 15.60
CA ALA A 105 0.89 40.27 16.93
C ALA A 105 0.76 39.11 17.92
N ARG A 106 0.21 37.99 17.48
CA ARG A 106 0.14 36.77 18.27
C ARG A 106 1.41 35.91 18.16
N ARG A 107 2.32 36.26 17.27
CA ARG A 107 3.56 35.54 16.99
C ARG A 107 3.30 34.09 16.62
N SER A 108 2.40 33.88 15.71
CA SER A 108 2.00 32.54 15.26
C SER A 108 1.78 32.48 13.76
N LEU A 109 2.16 31.34 13.19
CA LEU A 109 1.75 30.87 11.87
C LEU A 109 0.98 29.58 12.08
N LEU A 110 -0.26 29.51 11.64
CA LEU A 110 -1.09 28.31 11.68
C LEU A 110 -1.31 27.81 10.26
N ILE A 111 -0.99 26.56 10.00
CA ILE A 111 -1.29 25.84 8.76
C ILE A 111 -2.20 24.68 9.10
N ALA A 112 -3.31 24.56 8.40
CA ALA A 112 -4.22 23.42 8.55
C ALA A 112 -4.72 22.94 7.18
N PRO A 113 -4.60 21.64 6.90
CA PRO A 113 -5.18 21.02 5.73
C PRO A 113 -6.69 20.89 5.86
N PRO A 114 -7.39 20.48 4.78
CA PRO A 114 -8.80 20.13 4.85
C PRO A 114 -9.11 19.14 5.97
N ALA A 115 -10.28 19.27 6.59
CA ALA A 115 -10.69 18.37 7.68
C ALA A 115 -11.06 16.97 7.16
N GLU A 116 -11.55 16.87 5.93
CA GLU A 116 -11.96 15.66 5.26
C GLU A 116 -11.78 15.80 3.74
N TYR A 117 -11.71 14.68 3.03
CA TYR A 117 -11.62 14.68 1.58
C TYR A 117 -12.93 15.13 0.94
N THR A 118 -12.81 15.93 -0.12
CA THR A 118 -13.91 16.28 -1.04
C THR A 118 -13.39 16.22 -2.47
N ASP A 119 -14.17 15.68 -3.39
CA ASP A 119 -13.75 15.55 -4.79
C ASP A 119 -13.26 16.87 -5.38
N GLY A 120 -12.07 16.82 -5.97
CA GLY A 120 -11.45 17.96 -6.65
C GLY A 120 -10.78 18.98 -5.74
N MET A 121 -10.58 18.68 -4.45
CA MET A 121 -9.75 19.52 -3.57
C MET A 121 -8.27 19.33 -3.87
N ASP A 122 -7.49 20.38 -3.59
CA ASP A 122 -6.05 20.29 -3.64
C ASP A 122 -5.50 19.64 -2.36
N LEU A 123 -4.70 18.58 -2.53
CA LEU A 123 -4.03 17.89 -1.43
C LEU A 123 -2.64 18.45 -1.15
N GLU A 124 -2.18 19.38 -1.98
CA GLU A 124 -0.90 20.06 -1.85
C GLU A 124 -1.11 21.56 -1.66
N ASN A 125 -0.21 22.18 -0.93
CA ASN A 125 -0.23 23.61 -0.67
C ASN A 125 1.19 24.16 -0.49
N THR A 126 1.53 25.24 -1.20
CA THR A 126 2.78 25.97 -0.98
C THR A 126 2.45 27.25 -0.24
N VAL A 127 2.96 27.38 0.96
CA VAL A 127 2.86 28.61 1.76
C VAL A 127 4.11 29.42 1.55
N THR A 128 3.96 30.62 0.97
CA THR A 128 5.04 31.58 0.79
C THR A 128 4.76 32.82 1.61
N ILE A 129 5.71 33.19 2.46
CA ILE A 129 5.70 34.43 3.24
C ILE A 129 6.85 35.30 2.72
N GLN A 130 6.54 36.52 2.33
CA GLN A 130 7.52 37.45 1.77
C GLN A 130 7.37 38.83 2.40
N SER A 131 8.46 39.61 2.39
CA SER A 131 8.48 41.00 2.78
C SER A 131 9.35 41.76 1.80
N ASP A 132 8.82 42.86 1.24
CA ASP A 132 9.51 43.66 0.22
C ASP A 132 10.03 42.78 -0.97
N ASP A 133 9.17 41.93 -1.51
CA ASP A 133 9.48 40.97 -2.59
C ASP A 133 10.63 39.97 -2.26
N LYS A 134 11.00 39.86 -1.00
CA LYS A 134 11.98 38.87 -0.54
C LYS A 134 11.26 37.74 0.19
N PRO A 135 11.47 36.49 -0.21
CA PRO A 135 10.90 35.37 0.50
C PRO A 135 11.51 35.26 1.91
N ILE A 136 10.65 35.11 2.91
CA ILE A 136 11.01 34.79 4.30
C ILE A 136 10.87 33.28 4.51
N LEU A 137 9.82 32.70 3.92
CA LEU A 137 9.51 31.26 3.94
C LEU A 137 8.90 30.87 2.60
N SER A 138 9.29 29.73 2.07
CA SER A 138 8.53 29.00 1.06
C SER A 138 8.55 27.54 1.46
N GLN A 139 7.40 27.01 1.90
CA GLN A 139 7.29 25.62 2.39
C GLN A 139 6.13 24.93 1.70
N GLU A 140 6.41 23.75 1.19
CA GLU A 140 5.41 22.86 0.63
C GLU A 140 4.80 21.98 1.72
N TYR A 141 3.49 21.82 1.66
CA TYR A 141 2.70 20.94 2.52
C TYR A 141 1.87 20.01 1.65
N TYR A 142 1.66 18.79 2.11
CA TYR A 142 0.72 17.86 1.45
C TYR A 142 -0.05 17.06 2.50
N VAL A 143 -1.23 16.59 2.08
CA VAL A 143 -2.04 15.69 2.91
C VAL A 143 -1.68 14.26 2.60
N LEU A 144 -1.43 13.45 3.63
CA LEU A 144 -1.26 12.01 3.48
C LEU A 144 -2.59 11.40 3.02
N ASP A 145 -2.63 10.95 1.77
CA ASP A 145 -3.79 10.35 1.13
C ASP A 145 -3.41 8.98 0.53
N PHE A 146 -4.16 7.94 0.89
CA PHE A 146 -3.85 6.58 0.48
C PHE A 146 -4.37 6.22 -0.92
N THR A 147 -4.98 7.18 -1.63
CA THR A 147 -5.44 7.00 -3.02
C THR A 147 -4.47 7.59 -4.05
N HIS A 148 -3.39 8.25 -3.59
CA HIS A 148 -2.43 8.82 -4.52
C HIS A 148 -1.87 7.74 -5.47
N PRO A 149 -1.87 7.95 -6.81
CA PRO A 149 -1.48 6.90 -7.77
C PRO A 149 -0.09 6.31 -7.55
N GLU A 150 0.85 7.11 -7.04
CA GLU A 150 2.21 6.67 -6.71
C GLU A 150 2.34 6.06 -5.30
N GLY A 151 1.26 6.11 -4.52
CA GLY A 151 1.23 5.50 -3.19
C GLY A 151 1.48 4.00 -3.25
N THR A 152 2.41 3.54 -2.41
CA THR A 152 2.85 2.14 -2.38
C THR A 152 2.49 1.49 -1.07
N PHE A 153 1.70 0.43 -1.13
CA PHE A 153 1.34 -0.40 0.02
C PHE A 153 2.25 -1.61 0.11
N VAL A 154 2.82 -1.84 1.27
CA VAL A 154 3.51 -3.09 1.60
C VAL A 154 2.70 -3.79 2.69
N LEU A 155 2.11 -4.91 2.32
CA LEU A 155 1.35 -5.75 3.23
C LEU A 155 2.30 -6.73 3.90
N ILE A 156 2.30 -6.76 5.22
CA ILE A 156 3.10 -7.70 6.02
C ILE A 156 2.14 -8.67 6.68
N GLU A 157 2.32 -9.98 6.43
CA GLU A 157 1.45 -11.02 6.99
C GLU A 157 1.49 -11.07 8.52
N GLY A 158 2.67 -10.84 9.08
CA GLY A 158 3.00 -11.22 10.43
C GLY A 158 3.30 -12.72 10.51
N ASN A 159 3.07 -13.32 11.66
CA ASN A 159 3.31 -14.74 11.90
C ASN A 159 2.05 -15.41 12.45
N MET A 160 1.63 -16.51 11.85
CA MET A 160 0.38 -17.20 12.22
C MET A 160 0.34 -17.72 13.67
N THR A 161 1.47 -17.74 14.37
CA THR A 161 1.56 -18.24 15.75
C THR A 161 1.83 -17.14 16.77
N SER A 162 2.35 -15.97 16.38
CA SER A 162 2.91 -15.01 17.31
C SER A 162 2.49 -13.55 17.11
N GLU A 163 2.10 -13.15 15.89
CA GLU A 163 1.83 -11.73 15.61
C GLU A 163 0.82 -11.50 14.49
N ASN A 164 0.07 -10.41 14.60
CA ASN A 164 -0.80 -9.92 13.53
C ASN A 164 -0.03 -9.31 12.37
N GLY A 165 -0.67 -9.20 11.23
CA GLY A 165 -0.18 -8.44 10.09
C GLY A 165 -0.12 -6.94 10.37
N THR A 166 0.54 -6.21 9.48
CA THR A 166 0.63 -4.75 9.50
C THR A 166 0.74 -4.20 8.09
N ILE A 167 0.56 -2.90 7.94
CA ILE A 167 0.65 -2.20 6.66
C ILE A 167 1.71 -1.12 6.79
N VAL A 168 2.62 -1.13 5.83
CA VAL A 168 3.58 -0.06 5.58
C VAL A 168 3.13 0.69 4.33
N TYR A 169 3.23 1.99 4.34
CA TYR A 169 2.88 2.84 3.22
C TYR A 169 4.04 3.76 2.87
N PHE A 170 4.34 3.88 1.59
CA PHE A 170 5.22 4.90 1.06
C PHE A 170 4.37 5.88 0.27
N ASP A 171 4.46 7.14 0.62
CA ASP A 171 3.74 8.20 -0.08
C ASP A 171 4.43 8.62 -1.39
N GLN A 172 3.86 9.59 -2.10
CA GLN A 172 4.38 10.09 -3.37
C GLN A 172 5.79 10.71 -3.25
N HIS A 173 6.22 11.08 -2.06
CA HIS A 173 7.55 11.60 -1.77
C HIS A 173 8.50 10.51 -1.26
N MET A 174 8.11 9.23 -1.36
CA MET A 174 8.87 8.08 -0.87
C MET A 174 9.12 8.09 0.64
N ARG A 175 8.30 8.79 1.41
CA ARG A 175 8.36 8.76 2.86
C ARG A 175 7.71 7.49 3.38
N TYR A 176 8.39 6.90 4.32
CA TYR A 176 8.03 5.65 4.95
C TYR A 176 7.11 5.87 6.15
N HIS A 177 5.90 5.31 6.09
CA HIS A 177 4.92 5.32 7.15
C HIS A 177 4.72 3.91 7.69
N GLU A 178 5.30 3.65 8.85
CA GLU A 178 5.25 2.35 9.52
C GLU A 178 3.90 2.17 10.23
N LYS A 179 3.32 0.97 10.16
CA LYS A 179 2.10 0.59 10.91
C LYS A 179 0.93 1.55 10.71
N VAL A 180 0.73 2.01 9.49
CA VAL A 180 -0.28 3.06 9.21
C VAL A 180 -1.68 2.70 9.68
N TYR A 181 -2.05 1.41 9.62
CA TYR A 181 -3.36 0.98 10.09
C TYR A 181 -3.48 1.12 11.61
N GLU A 182 -2.50 0.63 12.35
CA GLU A 182 -2.46 0.65 13.82
C GLU A 182 -2.41 2.08 14.35
N GLU A 183 -1.60 2.94 13.74
CA GLU A 183 -1.44 4.35 14.11
C GLU A 183 -2.73 5.16 13.95
N ILE A 184 -3.58 4.77 13.00
CA ILE A 184 -4.83 5.50 12.71
C ILE A 184 -6.01 4.91 13.48
N ASN A 185 -6.02 3.60 13.74
CA ASN A 185 -7.18 2.90 14.27
C ASN A 185 -7.03 2.38 15.71
N ASP A 186 -5.89 2.62 16.36
CA ASP A 186 -5.57 2.15 17.71
C ASP A 186 -5.77 0.63 17.88
N ASN A 187 -5.65 -0.15 16.81
CA ASN A 187 -5.78 -1.60 16.82
C ASN A 187 -5.04 -2.24 15.64
N GLU A 188 -4.67 -3.51 15.76
CA GLU A 188 -4.04 -4.28 14.69
C GLU A 188 -5.10 -4.82 13.70
N ILE A 189 -4.70 -5.05 12.44
CA ILE A 189 -5.65 -5.43 11.38
C ILE A 189 -6.17 -6.86 11.53
N GLY A 190 -5.31 -7.80 11.84
CA GLY A 190 -5.63 -9.23 11.99
C GLY A 190 -4.47 -10.12 11.59
N ASN A 191 -4.60 -11.41 11.91
CA ASN A 191 -3.50 -12.37 11.72
C ASN A 191 -3.44 -12.89 10.28
N VAL A 192 -2.24 -12.89 9.74
CA VAL A 192 -1.87 -13.28 8.37
C VAL A 192 -2.63 -12.44 7.32
N LEU A 193 -2.23 -11.17 7.22
CA LEU A 193 -2.74 -10.25 6.18
C LEU A 193 -2.34 -10.78 4.80
N GLN A 194 -3.32 -10.96 3.90
CA GLN A 194 -3.09 -11.64 2.62
C GLN A 194 -3.17 -10.71 1.41
N ASP A 195 -4.18 -9.87 1.35
CA ASP A 195 -4.45 -9.07 0.16
C ASP A 195 -5.25 -7.82 0.49
N MET A 196 -5.22 -6.87 -0.44
CA MET A 196 -6.01 -5.66 -0.40
C MET A 196 -6.66 -5.35 -1.75
N TYR A 197 -7.70 -4.54 -1.71
CA TYR A 197 -8.30 -3.96 -2.91
C TYR A 197 -8.80 -2.55 -2.63
N LEU A 198 -8.45 -1.60 -3.52
CA LEU A 198 -8.90 -0.21 -3.42
C LEU A 198 -10.00 0.03 -4.47
N ALA A 199 -11.18 0.43 -4.04
CA ALA A 199 -12.29 0.75 -4.92
C ALA A 199 -13.36 1.56 -4.21
N ASN A 200 -14.08 2.40 -4.96
CA ASN A 200 -15.25 3.15 -4.49
C ASN A 200 -14.98 3.97 -3.20
N GLY A 201 -13.82 4.62 -3.11
CA GLY A 201 -13.41 5.39 -1.94
C GLY A 201 -13.13 4.56 -0.68
N LYS A 202 -12.88 3.24 -0.84
CA LYS A 202 -12.60 2.31 0.25
C LYS A 202 -11.40 1.43 -0.04
N ILE A 203 -10.71 1.04 1.01
CA ILE A 203 -9.71 -0.03 0.97
C ILE A 203 -10.27 -1.24 1.71
N TYR A 204 -10.26 -2.37 1.04
CA TYR A 204 -10.70 -3.66 1.55
C TYR A 204 -9.47 -4.52 1.86
N PHE A 205 -9.35 -5.00 3.08
CA PHE A 205 -8.30 -5.91 3.50
C PHE A 205 -8.86 -7.26 3.88
N ILE A 206 -8.14 -8.31 3.55
CA ILE A 206 -8.44 -9.67 4.00
C ILE A 206 -7.27 -10.27 4.73
N THR A 207 -7.57 -10.96 5.83
CA THR A 207 -6.60 -11.73 6.60
C THR A 207 -7.00 -13.19 6.65
N GLN A 208 -6.02 -14.09 6.61
CA GLN A 208 -6.27 -15.52 6.56
C GLN A 208 -6.92 -16.05 7.83
N ASN A 209 -6.37 -15.68 8.97
CA ASN A 209 -6.78 -16.19 10.28
C ASN A 209 -7.71 -15.25 11.06
N GLY A 210 -7.66 -13.95 10.79
CA GLY A 210 -8.44 -12.98 11.54
C GLY A 210 -8.04 -12.90 13.01
N LYS A 211 -8.95 -13.22 13.91
CA LYS A 211 -8.74 -13.20 15.37
C LYS A 211 -8.27 -14.53 15.95
N THR A 212 -8.33 -15.61 15.20
CA THR A 212 -7.93 -16.93 15.70
C THR A 212 -7.19 -17.70 14.63
N SER A 213 -5.95 -18.06 14.90
CA SER A 213 -5.17 -18.88 13.99
C SER A 213 -5.73 -20.30 13.87
N SER A 214 -5.38 -20.98 12.79
CA SER A 214 -5.70 -22.41 12.60
C SER A 214 -5.06 -23.31 13.67
N MET A 215 -4.04 -22.81 14.37
CA MET A 215 -3.38 -23.49 15.48
C MET A 215 -3.99 -23.16 16.85
N GLY A 216 -5.10 -22.39 16.90
CA GLY A 216 -5.81 -22.05 18.11
C GLY A 216 -5.29 -20.84 18.88
N THR A 217 -4.28 -20.13 18.39
CA THR A 217 -3.82 -18.87 19.01
C THR A 217 -4.86 -17.77 18.76
N THR A 218 -5.20 -17.03 19.80
CA THR A 218 -6.11 -15.89 19.71
C THR A 218 -5.33 -14.59 19.62
N PHE A 219 -5.75 -13.72 18.72
CA PHE A 219 -5.17 -12.41 18.45
C PHE A 219 -6.19 -11.29 18.69
N ASN A 220 -5.70 -10.08 18.98
CA ASN A 220 -6.54 -8.91 19.24
C ASN A 220 -6.82 -8.05 17.98
N GLY A 221 -6.56 -8.55 16.78
CA GLY A 221 -6.79 -7.81 15.55
C GLY A 221 -8.28 -7.62 15.22
N ASP A 222 -8.55 -6.85 14.18
CA ASP A 222 -9.91 -6.48 13.76
C ASP A 222 -10.67 -7.61 13.05
N GLY A 223 -9.97 -8.54 12.43
CA GLY A 223 -10.62 -9.74 11.88
C GLY A 223 -10.22 -10.08 10.45
N ARG A 224 -11.01 -10.97 9.81
CA ARG A 224 -10.72 -11.49 8.46
C ARG A 224 -11.09 -10.56 7.34
N PHE A 225 -12.00 -9.63 7.58
CA PHE A 225 -12.46 -8.66 6.59
C PHE A 225 -12.54 -7.28 7.22
N VAL A 226 -11.71 -6.39 6.74
CA VAL A 226 -11.61 -5.01 7.25
C VAL A 226 -11.79 -4.05 6.09
N VAL A 227 -12.61 -3.02 6.28
CA VAL A 227 -12.85 -1.98 5.29
C VAL A 227 -12.48 -0.63 5.91
N CYS A 228 -11.65 0.12 5.20
CA CYS A 228 -11.24 1.46 5.58
C CYS A 228 -11.72 2.48 4.56
N ASP A 229 -11.84 3.71 4.98
CA ASP A 229 -11.91 4.87 4.10
C ASP A 229 -10.58 4.99 3.33
N ALA A 230 -10.64 5.19 2.03
CA ALA A 230 -9.46 5.14 1.17
C ALA A 230 -8.55 6.37 1.32
N HIS A 231 -9.08 7.51 1.72
CA HIS A 231 -8.30 8.73 1.88
C HIS A 231 -7.59 8.79 3.23
N THR A 232 -8.24 8.29 4.27
CA THR A 232 -7.81 8.48 5.65
C THR A 232 -7.30 7.21 6.33
N MET A 233 -7.48 6.02 5.73
CA MET A 233 -7.25 4.70 6.34
C MET A 233 -8.12 4.44 7.58
N LYS A 234 -9.06 5.32 7.93
CA LYS A 234 -9.96 5.10 9.06
C LYS A 234 -10.86 3.90 8.83
N ARG A 235 -10.90 3.00 9.81
CA ARG A 235 -11.71 1.79 9.78
C ARG A 235 -13.20 2.12 9.74
N LEU A 236 -13.89 1.62 8.72
CA LEU A 236 -15.33 1.69 8.56
C LEU A 236 -16.02 0.40 9.01
N VAL A 237 -15.41 -0.75 8.72
CA VAL A 237 -15.94 -2.08 9.03
C VAL A 237 -14.81 -2.98 9.53
N ALA A 238 -15.09 -3.74 10.58
CA ALA A 238 -14.24 -4.83 11.05
C ALA A 238 -15.11 -6.06 11.29
N ARG A 239 -14.81 -7.17 10.64
CA ARG A 239 -15.53 -8.43 10.75
C ARG A 239 -14.57 -9.60 10.89
N ASP A 240 -14.70 -10.36 11.96
CA ASP A 240 -14.08 -11.67 12.02
C ASP A 240 -15.08 -12.70 11.48
N MET A 241 -15.08 -12.90 10.18
CA MET A 241 -16.03 -13.75 9.46
C MET A 241 -15.39 -15.11 9.11
N PRO A 242 -15.29 -16.07 10.05
CA PRO A 242 -14.87 -17.41 9.67
C PRO A 242 -15.93 -18.01 8.76
N PHE A 243 -15.49 -18.60 7.67
CA PHE A 243 -16.37 -19.31 6.74
C PHE A 243 -15.80 -20.68 6.43
N TYR A 244 -16.67 -21.58 5.98
CA TYR A 244 -16.35 -22.99 5.92
C TYR A 244 -16.79 -23.58 4.59
N ALA A 245 -16.04 -24.56 4.12
CA ALA A 245 -16.42 -25.42 3.00
C ALA A 245 -16.85 -26.80 3.54
N ASN A 246 -17.90 -27.36 2.97
CA ASN A 246 -18.39 -28.68 3.35
C ASN A 246 -17.63 -29.74 2.57
N ILE A 247 -16.50 -30.19 3.13
CA ILE A 247 -15.60 -31.15 2.50
C ILE A 247 -15.24 -32.26 3.46
N ASP A 248 -15.18 -33.48 2.99
CA ASP A 248 -14.47 -34.55 3.69
C ASP A 248 -13.01 -34.59 3.22
N THR A 249 -12.14 -33.99 4.01
CA THR A 249 -10.71 -33.89 3.70
C THR A 249 -10.02 -35.26 3.67
N SER A 250 -10.60 -36.29 4.30
CA SER A 250 -10.04 -37.64 4.29
C SER A 250 -10.27 -38.39 2.95
N THR A 251 -11.32 -38.03 2.24
CA THR A 251 -11.70 -38.67 0.97
C THR A 251 -11.68 -37.72 -0.23
N GLY A 252 -11.55 -36.41 0.02
CA GLY A 252 -11.67 -35.37 -1.00
C GLY A 252 -13.10 -35.17 -1.51
N ALA A 253 -14.08 -35.89 -0.96
CA ALA A 253 -15.48 -35.81 -1.38
C ALA A 253 -16.19 -34.65 -0.67
N THR A 254 -17.07 -33.95 -1.38
CA THR A 254 -17.97 -32.97 -0.79
C THR A 254 -18.99 -33.67 0.10
N GLN A 255 -18.98 -33.38 1.39
CA GLN A 255 -19.94 -33.95 2.34
C GLN A 255 -20.60 -32.85 3.16
N SER A 256 -21.91 -32.96 3.31
CA SER A 256 -22.70 -32.01 4.11
C SER A 256 -22.45 -32.08 5.64
N SER A 257 -21.75 -33.09 6.11
CA SER A 257 -21.51 -33.34 7.54
C SER A 257 -20.17 -32.89 8.08
N LYS A 258 -19.21 -32.50 7.20
CA LYS A 258 -17.90 -32.00 7.63
C LYS A 258 -17.68 -30.60 7.10
N SER A 259 -17.23 -29.74 7.99
CA SER A 259 -17.00 -28.34 7.74
C SER A 259 -15.53 -28.02 7.96
N THR A 260 -14.85 -27.58 6.91
CA THR A 260 -13.43 -27.23 6.93
C THR A 260 -13.30 -25.70 6.85
N LEU A 261 -12.51 -25.11 7.75
CA LEU A 261 -12.24 -23.68 7.76
C LEU A 261 -11.60 -23.25 6.42
N CYS A 262 -12.04 -22.13 5.91
CA CYS A 262 -11.50 -21.51 4.70
C CYS A 262 -10.60 -20.33 5.07
N TRP A 263 -9.50 -20.22 4.33
CA TRP A 263 -8.56 -19.14 4.41
C TRP A 263 -8.73 -18.21 3.21
N PRO A 264 -9.20 -16.96 3.39
CA PRO A 264 -9.16 -15.96 2.33
C PRO A 264 -7.74 -15.79 1.79
N GLN A 265 -7.60 -15.72 0.46
CA GLN A 265 -6.31 -15.56 -0.21
C GLN A 265 -6.26 -14.27 -1.02
N HIS A 266 -7.29 -14.01 -1.82
CA HIS A 266 -7.34 -12.83 -2.68
C HIS A 266 -8.75 -12.25 -2.75
N ILE A 267 -8.80 -10.92 -2.96
CA ILE A 267 -10.05 -10.18 -3.11
C ILE A 267 -10.00 -9.32 -4.38
N VAL A 268 -11.12 -9.26 -5.09
CA VAL A 268 -11.36 -8.27 -6.14
C VAL A 268 -12.75 -7.65 -5.93
N VAL A 269 -12.83 -6.32 -5.97
CA VAL A 269 -14.11 -5.60 -5.95
C VAL A 269 -14.56 -5.43 -7.40
N VAL A 270 -15.74 -5.93 -7.72
CA VAL A 270 -16.27 -5.97 -9.09
C VAL A 270 -17.43 -4.98 -9.32
N SER A 271 -18.02 -4.47 -8.26
CA SER A 271 -18.98 -3.37 -8.27
C SER A 271 -19.05 -2.72 -6.88
N PRO A 272 -19.71 -1.57 -6.71
CA PRO A 272 -19.91 -0.94 -5.40
C PRO A 272 -20.57 -1.86 -4.35
N GLU A 273 -21.34 -2.85 -4.80
CA GLU A 273 -22.10 -3.75 -3.93
C GLU A 273 -21.46 -5.14 -3.81
N LYS A 274 -20.43 -5.46 -4.63
CA LYS A 274 -19.98 -6.84 -4.76
C LYS A 274 -18.47 -6.98 -4.89
N ALA A 275 -17.93 -7.92 -4.11
CA ALA A 275 -16.57 -8.41 -4.28
C ALA A 275 -16.54 -9.93 -4.42
N TYR A 276 -15.45 -10.46 -4.97
CA TYR A 276 -15.14 -11.88 -4.96
C TYR A 276 -13.96 -12.14 -4.03
N ILE A 277 -14.07 -13.18 -3.21
CA ILE A 277 -12.96 -13.70 -2.41
C ILE A 277 -12.62 -15.10 -2.91
N GLN A 278 -11.37 -15.27 -3.35
CA GLN A 278 -10.75 -16.56 -3.55
C GLN A 278 -10.21 -17.07 -2.22
N TYR A 279 -10.44 -18.34 -1.94
CA TYR A 279 -10.00 -18.97 -0.69
C TYR A 279 -9.35 -20.33 -0.95
N SER A 280 -8.58 -20.79 0.02
CA SER A 280 -8.16 -22.18 0.16
C SER A 280 -8.66 -22.75 1.50
N THR A 281 -8.72 -24.08 1.61
CA THR A 281 -9.09 -24.74 2.85
C THR A 281 -7.90 -24.88 3.79
N ALA A 282 -8.13 -24.79 5.09
CA ALA A 282 -7.09 -24.80 6.12
C ALA A 282 -6.40 -26.17 6.32
N ASP A 283 -6.92 -27.23 5.68
CA ASP A 283 -6.41 -28.58 5.72
C ASP A 283 -5.35 -28.84 4.63
N ASN A 284 -4.24 -28.21 4.67
CA ASN A 284 -3.21 -28.25 3.63
C ASN A 284 -3.59 -27.64 2.27
N GLU A 285 -4.55 -26.71 2.25
CA GLU A 285 -4.97 -26.03 1.02
C GLU A 285 -5.41 -27.02 -0.09
N SER A 286 -6.05 -28.12 0.30
CA SER A 286 -6.44 -29.19 -0.63
C SER A 286 -7.53 -28.77 -1.60
N HIS A 287 -8.38 -27.82 -1.20
CA HIS A 287 -9.50 -27.32 -1.97
C HIS A 287 -9.49 -25.80 -2.03
N SER A 288 -10.10 -25.26 -3.06
CA SER A 288 -10.24 -23.83 -3.26
C SER A 288 -11.53 -23.51 -3.98
N GLY A 289 -12.07 -22.32 -3.74
CA GLY A 289 -13.26 -21.79 -4.39
C GLY A 289 -13.23 -20.27 -4.48
N ILE A 290 -14.23 -19.71 -5.14
CA ILE A 290 -14.47 -18.26 -5.19
C ILE A 290 -15.87 -17.99 -4.67
N ARG A 291 -15.99 -17.11 -3.70
CA ARG A 291 -17.27 -16.70 -3.10
C ARG A 291 -17.53 -15.22 -3.29
N ILE A 292 -18.81 -14.90 -3.30
CA ILE A 292 -19.29 -13.52 -3.36
C ILE A 292 -19.31 -12.94 -1.95
N VAL A 293 -18.83 -11.72 -1.82
CA VAL A 293 -19.06 -10.86 -0.67
C VAL A 293 -20.06 -9.78 -1.07
N ASP A 294 -21.14 -9.69 -0.33
CA ASP A 294 -22.07 -8.58 -0.40
C ASP A 294 -21.46 -7.41 0.38
N LEU A 295 -21.12 -6.33 -0.30
CA LEU A 295 -20.44 -5.18 0.30
C LEU A 295 -21.39 -4.20 1.00
N GLN A 296 -22.71 -4.35 0.83
CA GLN A 296 -23.69 -3.57 1.58
C GLN A 296 -23.86 -4.13 3.00
N THR A 297 -23.86 -5.45 3.12
CA THR A 297 -23.99 -6.16 4.40
C THR A 297 -22.65 -6.60 4.99
N ASN A 298 -21.60 -6.62 4.16
CA ASN A 298 -20.27 -7.17 4.49
C ASN A 298 -20.34 -8.64 4.92
N ILE A 299 -21.08 -9.46 4.15
CA ILE A 299 -21.28 -10.88 4.42
C ILE A 299 -20.77 -11.70 3.23
N ILE A 300 -19.99 -12.75 3.51
CA ILE A 300 -19.55 -13.74 2.53
C ILE A 300 -20.69 -14.73 2.31
N ARG A 301 -21.09 -14.96 1.06
CA ARG A 301 -22.10 -15.99 0.71
C ARG A 301 -21.59 -17.38 1.07
N THR A 302 -22.50 -18.26 1.44
CA THR A 302 -22.17 -19.63 1.89
C THR A 302 -21.85 -20.59 0.73
N SER A 303 -22.26 -20.23 -0.49
CA SER A 303 -22.02 -21.03 -1.71
C SER A 303 -20.92 -20.43 -2.57
N ASP A 304 -20.16 -21.30 -3.19
CA ASP A 304 -19.19 -20.91 -4.21
C ASP A 304 -19.90 -20.52 -5.51
N ILE A 305 -19.24 -19.66 -6.30
CA ILE A 305 -19.65 -19.42 -7.68
C ILE A 305 -19.55 -20.75 -8.44
N PRO A 306 -20.60 -21.20 -9.17
CA PRO A 306 -20.59 -22.46 -9.88
C PRO A 306 -19.37 -22.61 -10.82
N GLY A 307 -18.70 -23.76 -10.75
CA GLY A 307 -17.51 -24.05 -11.56
C GLY A 307 -16.19 -23.52 -10.98
N THR A 308 -16.19 -22.86 -9.82
CA THR A 308 -14.95 -22.35 -9.21
C THR A 308 -14.40 -23.23 -8.10
N PHE A 309 -15.22 -24.06 -7.49
CA PHE A 309 -14.80 -24.96 -6.43
C PHE A 309 -14.17 -26.24 -7.01
N GLY A 310 -13.08 -26.69 -6.41
CA GLY A 310 -12.43 -27.94 -6.79
C GLY A 310 -11.29 -28.35 -5.88
N VAL A 311 -10.78 -29.56 -6.15
CA VAL A 311 -9.56 -30.09 -5.57
C VAL A 311 -8.37 -29.48 -6.30
N PHE A 312 -7.60 -28.69 -5.61
CA PHE A 312 -6.36 -28.15 -6.12
C PHE A 312 -5.29 -28.54 -5.11
N THR A 313 -4.48 -29.52 -5.46
CA THR A 313 -3.29 -29.83 -4.66
C THR A 313 -2.50 -28.53 -4.48
N LYS A 314 -1.85 -28.32 -3.33
CA LYS A 314 -1.01 -27.16 -2.98
C LYS A 314 -0.30 -26.54 -4.18
N THR A 315 -1.05 -25.91 -5.04
CA THR A 315 -0.59 -25.42 -6.32
C THR A 315 -0.72 -23.93 -6.35
N GLY A 316 0.10 -23.28 -7.11
CA GLY A 316 0.04 -21.86 -7.30
C GLY A 316 -1.34 -21.32 -7.68
N ALA A 317 -2.16 -22.14 -8.32
CA ALA A 317 -3.51 -21.75 -8.73
C ALA A 317 -4.43 -21.30 -7.60
N THR A 318 -4.18 -21.71 -6.36
CA THR A 318 -4.96 -21.25 -5.21
C THR A 318 -4.44 -19.94 -4.61
N LYS A 319 -3.20 -19.58 -4.92
CA LYS A 319 -2.51 -18.39 -4.44
C LYS A 319 -2.30 -17.33 -5.53
N ALA A 320 -2.53 -17.69 -6.81
CA ALA A 320 -2.48 -16.72 -7.91
C ALA A 320 -3.58 -15.65 -7.72
N ARG A 321 -3.20 -14.39 -7.82
CA ARG A 321 -4.13 -13.28 -7.68
C ARG A 321 -5.20 -13.31 -8.77
N MET A 322 -6.44 -13.04 -8.39
CA MET A 322 -7.48 -12.71 -9.35
C MET A 322 -7.21 -11.34 -9.97
N ILE A 323 -7.52 -11.20 -11.24
CA ILE A 323 -7.37 -9.93 -11.96
C ILE A 323 -8.74 -9.47 -12.46
N PHE A 324 -9.19 -8.30 -11.99
CA PHE A 324 -10.36 -7.62 -12.55
C PHE A 324 -9.90 -6.68 -13.67
N SER A 325 -10.42 -6.90 -14.87
CA SER A 325 -10.08 -6.09 -16.04
C SER A 325 -11.26 -6.04 -17.00
N ARG A 326 -11.61 -4.84 -17.45
CA ARG A 326 -12.67 -4.60 -18.46
C ARG A 326 -13.97 -5.34 -18.13
N GLY A 327 -14.40 -5.28 -16.86
CA GLY A 327 -15.63 -5.92 -16.40
C GLY A 327 -15.60 -7.45 -16.31
N LYS A 328 -14.45 -8.09 -16.38
CA LYS A 328 -14.25 -9.54 -16.22
C LYS A 328 -13.24 -9.84 -15.12
N VAL A 329 -13.39 -11.00 -14.49
CA VAL A 329 -12.42 -11.51 -13.50
C VAL A 329 -11.72 -12.72 -14.06
N PHE A 330 -10.40 -12.67 -14.09
CA PHE A 330 -9.54 -13.78 -14.49
C PHE A 330 -8.97 -14.44 -13.23
N ALA A 331 -9.05 -15.76 -13.17
CA ALA A 331 -8.55 -16.55 -12.04
C ALA A 331 -7.87 -17.84 -12.48
N GLY A 332 -6.74 -18.14 -11.87
CA GLY A 332 -6.04 -19.41 -12.08
C GLY A 332 -6.71 -20.54 -11.28
N ARG A 333 -6.99 -21.67 -11.93
CA ARG A 333 -7.66 -22.83 -11.31
C ARG A 333 -7.02 -24.14 -11.78
N GLY A 334 -6.12 -24.69 -10.99
CA GLY A 334 -5.44 -25.94 -11.36
C GLY A 334 -4.68 -25.83 -12.69
N ASN A 335 -5.14 -26.52 -13.70
CA ASN A 335 -4.58 -26.49 -15.05
C ASN A 335 -5.27 -25.48 -16.00
N SER A 336 -6.10 -24.60 -15.46
CA SER A 336 -6.95 -23.72 -16.25
C SER A 336 -6.91 -22.27 -15.77
N VAL A 337 -7.09 -21.36 -16.70
CA VAL A 337 -7.53 -19.98 -16.40
C VAL A 337 -9.02 -19.91 -16.69
N ILE A 338 -9.80 -19.47 -15.71
CA ILE A 338 -11.23 -19.20 -15.88
C ILE A 338 -11.48 -17.70 -15.95
N VAL A 339 -12.50 -17.34 -16.72
CA VAL A 339 -13.00 -15.97 -16.83
C VAL A 339 -14.41 -15.93 -16.28
N LEU A 340 -14.65 -15.05 -15.30
CA LEU A 340 -15.96 -14.85 -14.69
C LEU A 340 -16.57 -13.55 -15.19
N ASP A 341 -17.89 -13.58 -15.37
CA ASP A 341 -18.69 -12.39 -15.62
C ASP A 341 -19.37 -11.93 -14.33
N PRO A 342 -18.96 -10.79 -13.75
CA PRO A 342 -19.59 -10.27 -12.54
C PRO A 342 -21.08 -9.90 -12.68
N ALA A 343 -21.57 -9.67 -13.89
CA ALA A 343 -22.99 -9.36 -14.10
C ALA A 343 -23.88 -10.59 -13.86
N THR A 344 -23.37 -11.79 -14.11
CA THR A 344 -24.12 -13.05 -13.99
C THR A 344 -23.59 -13.97 -12.90
N ASP A 345 -22.44 -13.66 -12.30
CA ASP A 345 -21.70 -14.50 -11.36
C ASP A 345 -21.42 -15.91 -11.94
N ALA A 346 -21.05 -15.97 -13.20
CA ALA A 346 -20.83 -17.22 -13.92
C ALA A 346 -19.44 -17.29 -14.56
N VAL A 347 -18.88 -18.50 -14.63
CA VAL A 347 -17.71 -18.80 -15.47
C VAL A 347 -18.17 -18.81 -16.92
N ILE A 348 -17.68 -17.86 -17.72
CA ILE A 348 -18.04 -17.71 -19.13
C ILE A 348 -17.01 -18.29 -20.10
N LYS A 349 -15.78 -18.51 -19.61
CA LYS A 349 -14.69 -19.07 -20.41
C LYS A 349 -13.76 -19.87 -19.50
N THR A 350 -13.21 -20.95 -20.05
CA THR A 350 -12.16 -21.75 -19.42
C THR A 350 -11.10 -22.08 -20.47
N VAL A 351 -9.86 -21.75 -20.18
CA VAL A 351 -8.69 -22.08 -21.00
C VAL A 351 -7.86 -23.11 -20.25
N THR A 352 -7.77 -24.32 -20.78
CA THR A 352 -7.19 -25.48 -20.10
C THR A 352 -5.97 -26.00 -20.84
N TYR A 353 -4.92 -26.33 -20.12
CA TYR A 353 -3.74 -27.04 -20.62
C TYR A 353 -3.52 -28.31 -19.80
N GLU A 354 -3.79 -29.45 -20.39
CA GLU A 354 -3.58 -30.73 -19.74
C GLU A 354 -2.12 -30.94 -19.34
N ASN A 355 -1.90 -31.59 -18.20
CA ASN A 355 -0.58 -31.87 -17.62
C ASN A 355 0.26 -30.63 -17.22
N ARG A 356 -0.35 -29.47 -17.20
CA ARG A 356 0.28 -28.22 -16.72
C ARG A 356 -0.53 -27.64 -15.57
N GLN A 357 0.05 -26.71 -14.85
CA GLN A 357 -0.67 -25.94 -13.83
C GLN A 357 -0.39 -24.46 -14.00
N VAL A 358 -1.42 -23.65 -13.81
CA VAL A 358 -1.30 -22.21 -13.67
C VAL A 358 -0.51 -21.91 -12.41
N LYS A 359 0.52 -21.09 -12.54
CA LYS A 359 1.33 -20.66 -11.39
C LYS A 359 1.02 -19.25 -10.98
N ASP A 360 0.74 -18.36 -11.92
CA ASP A 360 0.33 -16.98 -11.64
C ASP A 360 -0.27 -16.28 -12.86
N LEU A 361 -0.82 -15.08 -12.61
CA LEU A 361 -1.41 -14.19 -13.62
C LEU A 361 -0.90 -12.76 -13.40
N ALA A 362 -0.66 -12.04 -14.48
CA ALA A 362 -0.37 -10.61 -14.46
C ALA A 362 -1.05 -9.90 -15.63
N LYS A 363 -1.45 -8.65 -15.44
CA LYS A 363 -1.94 -7.80 -16.52
C LYS A 363 -0.78 -6.99 -17.09
N GLY A 364 -0.53 -7.13 -18.38
CA GLY A 364 0.49 -6.38 -19.09
C GLY A 364 0.06 -4.94 -19.41
N TYR A 365 1.03 -4.09 -19.73
CA TYR A 365 0.77 -2.70 -20.12
C TYR A 365 -0.09 -2.60 -21.39
N ASP A 366 -0.09 -3.65 -22.23
CA ASP A 366 -0.91 -3.76 -23.43
C ASP A 366 -2.36 -4.20 -23.15
N GLY A 367 -2.73 -4.35 -21.89
CA GLY A 367 -4.06 -4.71 -21.43
C GLY A 367 -4.41 -6.20 -21.55
N LYS A 368 -3.47 -7.05 -22.00
CA LYS A 368 -3.64 -8.50 -21.99
C LYS A 368 -3.38 -9.10 -20.63
N ILE A 369 -3.97 -10.26 -20.38
CA ILE A 369 -3.71 -11.06 -19.19
C ILE A 369 -2.72 -12.15 -19.56
N TYR A 370 -1.59 -12.15 -18.88
CA TYR A 370 -0.54 -13.13 -19.03
C TYR A 370 -0.66 -14.18 -17.92
N ALA A 371 -0.77 -15.44 -18.31
CA ALA A 371 -0.80 -16.57 -17.39
C ALA A 371 0.45 -17.43 -17.60
N ILE A 372 1.17 -17.73 -16.51
CA ILE A 372 2.34 -18.60 -16.55
C ILE A 372 1.95 -20.00 -16.10
N PHE A 373 2.33 -21.00 -16.89
CA PHE A 373 2.06 -22.41 -16.66
C PHE A 373 3.36 -23.19 -16.44
N THR A 374 3.28 -24.23 -15.62
CA THR A 374 4.39 -25.16 -15.42
C THR A 374 4.79 -25.84 -16.73
N GLY A 375 6.01 -26.41 -16.75
CA GLY A 375 6.37 -27.41 -17.73
C GLY A 375 5.55 -28.71 -17.55
N GLU A 376 5.54 -29.55 -18.58
CA GLU A 376 5.14 -30.94 -18.41
C GLU A 376 6.35 -31.73 -17.91
N PHE A 377 6.16 -32.55 -16.89
CA PHE A 377 7.27 -33.27 -16.26
C PHE A 377 6.85 -34.68 -15.84
N THR A 378 7.83 -35.57 -15.74
CA THR A 378 7.72 -36.90 -15.15
C THR A 378 8.58 -36.98 -13.90
N GLY A 379 8.20 -37.82 -12.95
CA GLY A 379 8.91 -37.99 -11.69
C GLY A 379 8.28 -37.24 -10.53
N ASN A 380 9.05 -37.02 -9.46
CA ASN A 380 8.54 -36.38 -8.25
C ASN A 380 8.53 -34.85 -8.39
N SER A 381 7.36 -34.27 -8.25
CA SER A 381 7.14 -32.82 -8.31
C SER A 381 7.43 -32.08 -6.99
N GLY A 382 7.86 -32.78 -5.93
CA GLY A 382 8.19 -32.16 -4.66
C GLY A 382 9.46 -31.30 -4.73
N MET A 383 9.67 -30.47 -3.70
CA MET A 383 10.76 -29.48 -3.62
C MET A 383 12.16 -30.06 -3.84
N THR A 384 12.38 -31.31 -3.49
CA THR A 384 13.67 -32.00 -3.57
C THR A 384 13.71 -33.15 -4.57
N GLY A 385 12.61 -33.36 -5.29
CA GLY A 385 12.49 -34.50 -6.22
C GLY A 385 13.16 -34.25 -7.55
N ALA A 386 13.85 -35.26 -8.08
CA ALA A 386 14.30 -35.24 -9.45
C ALA A 386 13.09 -35.32 -10.40
N ALA A 387 12.77 -34.23 -11.06
CA ALA A 387 11.81 -34.18 -12.14
C ALA A 387 12.54 -34.08 -13.48
N SER A 388 12.06 -34.81 -14.48
CA SER A 388 12.49 -34.63 -15.86
C SER A 388 11.37 -33.91 -16.62
N PHE A 389 11.70 -32.73 -17.14
CA PHE A 389 10.74 -31.95 -17.93
C PHE A 389 10.67 -32.52 -19.36
N THR A 390 9.46 -32.83 -19.80
CA THR A 390 9.18 -33.30 -21.18
C THR A 390 8.80 -32.13 -22.09
N LYS A 391 8.29 -31.05 -21.51
CA LYS A 391 8.03 -29.78 -22.19
C LYS A 391 8.36 -28.60 -21.24
N PRO A 392 8.85 -27.49 -21.77
CA PRO A 392 9.17 -26.30 -20.97
C PRO A 392 7.90 -25.65 -20.38
N ALA A 393 8.10 -24.80 -19.37
CA ALA A 393 7.08 -23.89 -18.91
C ALA A 393 6.65 -22.92 -20.03
N MET A 394 5.46 -22.35 -19.93
CA MET A 394 4.92 -21.48 -20.97
C MET A 394 4.18 -20.28 -20.39
N ILE A 395 4.16 -19.21 -21.16
CA ILE A 395 3.31 -18.03 -20.92
C ILE A 395 2.23 -17.99 -21.99
N VAL A 396 0.99 -17.83 -21.55
CA VAL A 396 -0.20 -17.68 -22.40
C VAL A 396 -0.73 -16.26 -22.23
N ALA A 397 -0.89 -15.53 -23.33
CA ALA A 397 -1.54 -14.23 -23.33
C ALA A 397 -3.01 -14.38 -23.71
N LEU A 398 -3.88 -13.78 -22.90
CA LEU A 398 -5.32 -13.75 -23.11
C LEU A 398 -5.76 -12.31 -23.38
N ASP A 399 -6.72 -12.16 -24.29
CA ASP A 399 -7.39 -10.87 -24.49
C ASP A 399 -8.43 -10.57 -23.37
N ALA A 400 -9.10 -9.44 -23.48
CA ALA A 400 -10.14 -9.00 -22.53
C ALA A 400 -11.35 -9.96 -22.44
N ASN A 401 -11.55 -10.84 -23.43
CA ASN A 401 -12.62 -11.83 -23.46
C ASN A 401 -12.15 -13.22 -23.01
N GLY A 402 -10.87 -13.36 -22.69
CA GLY A 402 -10.25 -14.63 -22.33
C GLY A 402 -9.91 -15.52 -23.54
N GLU A 403 -9.86 -14.94 -24.75
CA GLU A 403 -9.38 -15.67 -25.93
C GLU A 403 -7.85 -15.73 -25.91
N VAL A 404 -7.29 -16.88 -26.26
CA VAL A 404 -5.85 -17.05 -26.37
C VAL A 404 -5.33 -16.26 -27.57
N VAL A 405 -4.44 -15.30 -27.29
CA VAL A 405 -3.79 -14.47 -28.32
C VAL A 405 -2.44 -15.05 -28.71
N SER A 406 -1.69 -15.56 -27.74
CA SER A 406 -0.39 -16.18 -27.97
C SER A 406 -0.04 -17.20 -26.90
N GLU A 407 0.78 -18.17 -27.30
CA GLU A 407 1.41 -19.18 -26.45
C GLU A 407 2.91 -19.13 -26.71
N THR A 408 3.70 -18.97 -25.65
CA THR A 408 5.16 -18.87 -25.76
C THR A 408 5.82 -19.80 -24.78
N ASN A 409 6.57 -20.77 -25.29
CA ASN A 409 7.41 -21.61 -24.44
C ASN A 409 8.57 -20.81 -23.88
N LEU A 410 8.76 -20.94 -22.57
CA LEU A 410 9.93 -20.38 -21.89
C LEU A 410 11.15 -21.29 -22.14
N PRO A 411 12.37 -20.80 -21.96
CA PRO A 411 13.56 -21.64 -22.03
C PRO A 411 13.48 -22.84 -21.09
N GLU A 412 14.06 -23.98 -21.50
CA GLU A 412 13.99 -25.25 -20.78
C GLU A 412 14.57 -25.21 -19.36
N GLN A 413 15.44 -24.25 -19.10
CA GLN A 413 16.06 -24.06 -17.79
C GLN A 413 15.09 -23.50 -16.74
N ILE A 414 13.94 -22.95 -17.14
CA ILE A 414 12.92 -22.44 -16.22
C ILE A 414 12.11 -23.60 -15.65
N GLU A 415 12.48 -24.03 -14.46
CA GLU A 415 11.86 -25.13 -13.73
C GLU A 415 10.68 -24.66 -12.87
N LEU A 416 9.54 -24.44 -13.48
CA LEU A 416 8.30 -24.21 -12.74
C LEU A 416 7.67 -25.56 -12.39
N ARG A 417 7.70 -25.91 -11.11
CA ARG A 417 7.18 -27.17 -10.59
C ARG A 417 5.79 -27.00 -9.98
N THR A 418 5.03 -28.08 -9.95
CA THR A 418 3.87 -28.22 -9.06
C THR A 418 4.40 -28.52 -7.68
N GLY A 419 4.51 -27.56 -6.84
CA GLY A 419 5.14 -27.78 -5.56
C GLY A 419 4.40 -27.11 -4.41
N THR A 420 4.77 -27.55 -3.25
CA THR A 420 4.04 -27.33 -2.00
C THR A 420 4.56 -26.17 -1.16
N ALA A 421 5.71 -25.63 -1.47
CA ALA A 421 6.33 -24.63 -0.61
C ALA A 421 6.25 -23.20 -1.15
N SER A 422 6.34 -23.03 -2.46
CA SER A 422 6.11 -21.74 -3.12
C SER A 422 4.98 -21.90 -4.11
N PRO A 423 3.76 -21.61 -3.69
CA PRO A 423 2.59 -21.90 -4.51
C PRO A 423 2.49 -21.05 -5.77
N THR A 424 3.05 -19.84 -5.78
CA THR A 424 3.08 -18.97 -6.96
C THR A 424 4.51 -18.67 -7.39
N VAL A 425 4.67 -18.14 -8.59
CA VAL A 425 5.93 -17.57 -9.08
C VAL A 425 6.00 -16.06 -8.80
N GLN A 426 5.02 -15.52 -8.09
CA GLN A 426 4.93 -14.12 -7.70
C GLN A 426 5.10 -13.18 -8.90
N MET A 427 4.41 -13.48 -9.99
CA MET A 427 4.54 -12.75 -11.22
C MET A 427 3.89 -11.36 -11.14
N CYS A 428 4.63 -10.35 -11.57
CA CYS A 428 4.09 -9.02 -11.80
C CYS A 428 4.47 -8.52 -13.21
N ALA A 429 3.81 -7.46 -13.63
CA ALA A 429 4.07 -6.81 -14.92
C ALA A 429 4.37 -5.34 -14.71
N SER A 430 5.19 -4.76 -15.59
CA SER A 430 5.33 -3.31 -15.69
C SER A 430 4.02 -2.70 -16.20
N PHE A 431 3.72 -1.49 -15.72
CA PHE A 431 2.58 -0.70 -16.18
C PHE A 431 2.85 0.02 -17.51
N THR A 432 4.10 0.16 -17.91
CA THR A 432 4.52 0.99 -19.05
C THR A 432 5.38 0.24 -20.07
N GLN A 433 6.00 -0.91 -19.70
CA GLN A 433 6.91 -1.67 -20.53
C GLN A 433 6.43 -3.11 -20.79
N PRO A 434 6.86 -3.77 -21.87
CA PRO A 434 6.48 -5.15 -22.18
C PRO A 434 7.20 -6.18 -21.30
N HIS A 435 7.27 -5.94 -20.00
CA HIS A 435 8.04 -6.77 -19.09
C HIS A 435 7.16 -7.48 -18.06
N LEU A 436 7.43 -8.76 -17.87
CA LEU A 436 6.98 -9.56 -16.74
C LEU A 436 8.19 -9.89 -15.87
N TYR A 437 7.97 -9.89 -14.56
CA TYR A 437 8.95 -10.29 -13.56
C TYR A 437 8.38 -11.46 -12.77
N PHE A 438 9.16 -12.51 -12.56
CA PHE A 438 8.71 -13.71 -11.86
C PHE A 438 9.88 -14.54 -11.33
N ILE A 439 9.60 -15.39 -10.34
CA ILE A 439 10.57 -16.34 -9.81
C ILE A 439 10.58 -17.57 -10.73
N GLY A 440 11.72 -17.85 -11.33
CA GLY A 440 11.86 -18.96 -12.30
C GLY A 440 12.16 -20.30 -11.67
N LYS A 441 12.59 -20.33 -10.39
CA LYS A 441 12.89 -21.54 -9.67
C LYS A 441 12.06 -21.59 -8.39
N GLN A 442 11.31 -22.65 -8.22
CA GLN A 442 10.45 -22.83 -7.06
C GLN A 442 11.03 -23.84 -6.08
N ASP A 443 11.73 -23.34 -5.10
CA ASP A 443 12.11 -24.03 -3.89
C ASP A 443 12.13 -23.03 -2.71
N PHE A 444 12.52 -23.45 -1.53
CA PHE A 444 12.70 -22.55 -0.39
C PHE A 444 13.86 -21.55 -0.56
N SER A 445 14.59 -21.63 -1.63
CA SER A 445 15.68 -20.75 -1.98
C SER A 445 15.34 -19.86 -3.19
N ALA A 446 14.15 -19.29 -3.19
CA ALA A 446 13.72 -18.35 -4.24
C ALA A 446 14.35 -16.97 -4.01
N TYR A 447 15.64 -16.86 -4.36
CA TYR A 447 16.40 -15.62 -4.18
C TYR A 447 16.47 -14.76 -5.44
N GLU A 448 16.04 -15.31 -6.58
CA GLU A 448 16.26 -14.74 -7.89
C GLU A 448 14.94 -14.47 -8.60
N ALA A 449 14.81 -13.31 -9.23
CA ALA A 449 13.72 -13.01 -10.12
C ALA A 449 14.23 -12.78 -11.55
N MET A 450 13.44 -13.22 -12.51
CA MET A 450 13.70 -13.08 -13.95
C MET A 450 12.90 -11.93 -14.53
N ARG A 451 13.42 -11.32 -15.59
CA ARG A 451 12.68 -10.42 -16.46
C ARG A 451 12.42 -11.08 -17.81
N TYR A 452 11.17 -11.10 -18.22
CA TYR A 452 10.75 -11.56 -19.54
C TYR A 452 10.10 -10.41 -20.32
N ASN A 453 10.64 -10.14 -21.51
CA ASN A 453 10.04 -9.19 -22.43
C ASN A 453 9.13 -9.96 -23.40
N TYR A 454 7.82 -9.75 -23.31
CA TYR A 454 6.83 -10.54 -24.07
C TYR A 454 6.63 -10.06 -25.51
N GLU A 455 7.19 -8.93 -25.94
CA GLU A 455 7.21 -8.52 -27.34
C GLU A 455 8.37 -9.15 -28.10
N THR A 456 9.53 -9.28 -27.44
CA THR A 456 10.75 -9.80 -28.07
C THR A 456 11.03 -11.27 -27.74
N GLY A 457 10.37 -11.83 -26.73
CA GLY A 457 10.64 -13.16 -26.19
C GLY A 457 11.95 -13.28 -25.40
N LYS A 458 12.63 -12.15 -25.12
CA LYS A 458 13.90 -12.15 -24.42
C LYS A 458 13.72 -12.40 -22.93
N VAL A 459 14.50 -13.34 -22.38
CA VAL A 459 14.59 -13.60 -20.95
C VAL A 459 15.93 -13.08 -20.43
N ASN A 460 15.91 -12.29 -19.39
CA ASN A 460 17.07 -11.98 -18.56
C ASN A 460 16.99 -12.91 -17.34
N TRP A 461 17.88 -13.90 -17.32
CA TRP A 461 18.11 -14.74 -16.14
C TRP A 461 18.75 -13.92 -15.05
N ASP A 462 18.67 -14.35 -13.83
CA ASP A 462 19.37 -13.69 -12.70
C ASP A 462 19.24 -12.16 -12.74
N TYR A 463 18.09 -11.66 -13.20
CA TYR A 463 17.91 -10.23 -13.36
C TYR A 463 17.92 -9.50 -12.02
N ILE A 464 17.36 -10.14 -11.00
CA ILE A 464 17.54 -9.81 -9.60
C ILE A 464 18.17 -11.00 -8.94
N THR A 465 19.44 -10.87 -8.58
CA THR A 465 20.14 -11.82 -7.75
C THR A 465 19.96 -11.47 -6.29
N ALA A 466 20.00 -12.48 -5.42
CA ALA A 466 20.17 -12.26 -4.01
C ALA A 466 21.55 -11.68 -3.78
N ASP A 467 21.68 -10.39 -3.63
CA ASP A 467 22.77 -9.88 -2.83
C ASP A 467 22.49 -10.36 -1.40
N LEU A 468 23.22 -11.41 -1.06
CA LEU A 468 23.32 -11.86 0.31
C LEU A 468 24.10 -10.78 1.05
N ASP A 469 23.42 -9.73 1.46
CA ASP A 469 23.98 -8.72 2.32
C ASP A 469 24.59 -9.44 3.52
N ALA A 470 25.89 -9.26 3.71
CA ALA A 470 26.65 -10.00 4.72
C ALA A 470 26.13 -9.79 6.15
N ASP A 471 25.36 -8.73 6.38
CA ASP A 471 24.72 -8.42 7.65
C ASP A 471 23.39 -9.19 7.87
N HIS A 472 22.81 -9.77 6.82
CA HIS A 472 21.56 -10.55 6.87
C HIS A 472 21.82 -12.02 6.55
N SER A 473 22.63 -12.65 7.39
CA SER A 473 23.15 -14.02 7.26
C SER A 473 22.10 -15.13 7.34
N GLY A 474 21.03 -15.04 6.61
CA GLY A 474 19.98 -16.05 6.56
C GLY A 474 19.38 -16.22 5.19
N GLY A 475 19.83 -15.44 4.19
CA GLY A 475 19.30 -15.43 2.84
C GLY A 475 17.83 -15.05 2.84
N ASP A 476 17.56 -13.79 2.64
CA ASP A 476 16.20 -13.30 2.48
C ASP A 476 15.57 -13.92 1.24
N ILE A 477 14.65 -14.84 1.41
CA ILE A 477 13.89 -15.40 0.29
C ILE A 477 12.90 -14.36 -0.24
N ILE A 478 12.72 -14.30 -1.54
CA ILE A 478 11.64 -13.53 -2.15
C ILE A 478 10.32 -14.14 -1.68
N TYR A 479 9.51 -13.33 -1.02
CA TYR A 479 8.24 -13.75 -0.44
C TYR A 479 7.18 -12.69 -0.70
N GLY A 480 5.95 -13.13 -0.99
CA GLY A 480 4.86 -12.25 -1.34
C GLY A 480 4.95 -11.71 -2.78
N TYR A 481 3.98 -10.90 -3.16
CA TYR A 481 3.92 -10.35 -4.51
C TYR A 481 4.91 -9.21 -4.71
N MET A 482 5.59 -9.26 -5.84
CA MET A 482 6.38 -8.14 -6.35
C MET A 482 5.46 -7.14 -7.06
N GLY A 483 5.92 -5.91 -7.24
CA GLY A 483 5.23 -4.91 -8.02
C GLY A 483 6.19 -3.94 -8.70
N VAL A 484 5.80 -3.42 -9.86
CA VAL A 484 6.56 -2.36 -10.55
C VAL A 484 5.88 -1.03 -10.31
N HIS A 485 6.64 -0.03 -9.90
CA HIS A 485 6.10 1.31 -9.64
C HIS A 485 5.57 1.95 -10.93
N PRO A 486 4.36 2.55 -10.94
CA PRO A 486 3.68 2.94 -12.17
C PRO A 486 4.38 4.05 -12.96
N THR A 487 5.15 4.91 -12.32
CA THR A 487 5.78 6.08 -12.96
C THR A 487 7.30 5.98 -13.03
N THR A 488 7.94 5.33 -12.06
CA THR A 488 9.41 5.29 -11.96
C THR A 488 10.07 4.03 -12.54
N GLU A 489 9.28 3.03 -12.97
CA GLU A 489 9.80 1.71 -13.41
C GLU A 489 10.69 1.04 -12.36
N GLN A 490 10.41 1.24 -11.09
CA GLN A 490 11.11 0.57 -10.00
C GLN A 490 10.41 -0.73 -9.66
N LEU A 491 11.15 -1.83 -9.60
CA LEU A 491 10.64 -3.12 -9.13
C LEU A 491 10.83 -3.23 -7.61
N TRP A 492 9.72 -3.42 -6.92
CA TRP A 492 9.66 -3.59 -5.49
C TRP A 492 9.52 -5.06 -5.15
N VAL A 493 10.44 -5.59 -4.35
CA VAL A 493 10.53 -7.02 -4.03
C VAL A 493 10.50 -7.21 -2.53
N GLY A 494 9.48 -7.92 -2.05
CA GLY A 494 9.42 -8.37 -0.66
C GLY A 494 10.38 -9.54 -0.42
N LYS A 495 11.14 -9.48 0.68
CA LYS A 495 12.00 -10.57 1.15
C LYS A 495 11.74 -10.89 2.61
N SER A 496 11.95 -12.13 3.03
CA SER A 496 11.63 -12.59 4.37
C SER A 496 12.66 -13.56 4.93
N THR A 497 12.92 -13.43 6.24
CA THR A 497 13.73 -14.35 7.04
C THR A 497 12.91 -15.12 8.08
N TYR A 498 11.60 -15.20 7.99
CA TYR A 498 10.63 -15.71 8.98
C TYR A 498 10.43 -14.84 10.24
N THR A 499 11.35 -13.95 10.56
CA THR A 499 11.23 -13.05 11.73
C THR A 499 11.28 -11.59 11.35
N GLN A 500 11.69 -11.31 10.14
CA GLN A 500 11.87 -9.99 9.57
C GLN A 500 11.35 -9.97 8.14
N SER A 501 10.85 -8.82 7.71
CA SER A 501 10.56 -8.52 6.31
C SER A 501 11.47 -7.40 5.84
N ALA A 502 11.84 -7.47 4.58
CA ALA A 502 12.50 -6.37 3.88
C ALA A 502 11.78 -6.09 2.56
N VAL A 503 11.86 -4.87 2.09
CA VAL A 503 11.46 -4.50 0.73
C VAL A 503 12.70 -3.92 0.06
N HIS A 504 13.08 -4.52 -1.04
CA HIS A 504 14.19 -4.07 -1.88
C HIS A 504 13.64 -3.41 -3.13
N VAL A 505 14.18 -2.27 -3.49
CA VAL A 505 13.73 -1.47 -4.62
C VAL A 505 14.84 -1.43 -5.66
N TYR A 506 14.51 -1.86 -6.89
CA TYR A 506 15.46 -1.99 -7.99
C TYR A 506 15.09 -1.06 -9.13
N ASP A 507 16.05 -0.33 -9.68
CA ASP A 507 15.89 0.34 -10.97
C ASP A 507 15.94 -0.69 -12.10
N VAL A 508 14.81 -0.90 -12.75
CA VAL A 508 14.65 -1.88 -13.83
C VAL A 508 14.47 -1.22 -15.20
N SER A 509 14.68 0.07 -15.31
CA SER A 509 14.74 0.78 -16.60
C SER A 509 15.97 0.35 -17.43
N ARG A 510 16.97 -0.26 -16.77
CA ARG A 510 18.25 -0.67 -17.32
C ARG A 510 18.26 -2.12 -17.82
N SER A 511 19.33 -2.51 -18.53
CA SER A 511 19.55 -3.90 -18.96
C SER A 511 19.83 -4.84 -17.79
N ASP A 512 20.41 -4.31 -16.71
CA ASP A 512 20.74 -4.96 -15.44
C ASP A 512 20.00 -4.23 -14.33
N ALA A 513 19.39 -4.96 -13.41
CA ALA A 513 18.74 -4.38 -12.24
C ALA A 513 19.80 -3.82 -11.28
N LEU A 514 19.53 -2.66 -10.73
CA LEU A 514 20.38 -2.04 -9.72
C LEU A 514 19.54 -1.81 -8.46
N GLU A 515 19.88 -2.46 -7.37
CA GLU A 515 19.33 -2.14 -6.07
C GLU A 515 19.82 -0.77 -5.62
N PHE A 516 18.91 0.12 -5.26
CA PHE A 516 19.27 1.46 -4.77
C PHE A 516 18.64 1.79 -3.42
N SER A 517 17.71 0.98 -2.94
CA SER A 517 17.05 1.19 -1.65
C SER A 517 16.55 -0.10 -1.05
N SER A 518 16.58 -0.20 0.27
CA SER A 518 15.97 -1.29 1.02
C SER A 518 15.42 -0.80 2.36
N PHE A 519 14.31 -1.40 2.79
CA PHE A 519 13.58 -1.04 3.99
C PHE A 519 13.31 -2.30 4.81
N TYR A 520 13.57 -2.25 6.09
CA TYR A 520 13.45 -3.40 6.97
C TYR A 520 12.33 -3.24 7.99
N GLN A 521 11.62 -4.33 8.24
CA GLN A 521 10.56 -4.46 9.22
C GLN A 521 10.86 -5.58 10.20
N LYS A 522 10.48 -5.40 11.46
CA LYS A 522 10.64 -6.45 12.48
C LYS A 522 9.63 -7.59 12.37
N LYS A 523 8.49 -7.35 11.71
CA LYS A 523 7.47 -8.38 11.50
C LYS A 523 7.78 -9.24 10.28
N ALA A 524 7.40 -10.51 10.36
CA ALA A 524 7.71 -11.51 9.34
C ALA A 524 6.79 -11.42 8.12
N SER A 525 7.33 -11.88 7.00
CA SER A 525 6.63 -12.28 5.79
C SER A 525 5.80 -11.19 5.11
N PRO A 526 6.35 -10.46 4.13
CA PRO A 526 5.56 -9.55 3.31
C PRO A 526 4.55 -10.36 2.47
N ALA A 527 3.26 -10.02 2.55
CA ALA A 527 2.24 -10.63 1.68
C ALA A 527 2.39 -10.12 0.24
N GLY A 528 2.77 -8.87 0.07
CA GLY A 528 3.01 -8.29 -1.23
C GLY A 528 3.15 -6.78 -1.24
N VAL A 529 3.51 -6.27 -2.41
CA VAL A 529 3.58 -4.85 -2.72
C VAL A 529 2.47 -4.52 -3.71
N ASP A 530 1.68 -3.50 -3.40
CA ASP A 530 0.65 -2.97 -4.27
C ASP A 530 0.78 -1.45 -4.43
N PHE A 531 0.39 -0.98 -5.60
CA PHE A 531 0.34 0.45 -5.92
C PHE A 531 -1.12 0.88 -6.09
N ALA A 532 -1.47 2.07 -5.59
CA ALA A 532 -2.83 2.58 -5.75
C ALA A 532 -3.27 2.66 -7.22
N TYR A 533 -2.36 2.97 -8.14
CA TYR A 533 -2.60 2.99 -9.58
C TYR A 533 -3.16 1.68 -10.15
N ARG A 534 -2.77 0.52 -9.59
CA ARG A 534 -3.29 -0.81 -10.01
C ARG A 534 -4.81 -0.88 -9.96
N PHE A 535 -5.43 -0.12 -9.09
CA PHE A 535 -6.87 -0.12 -8.84
C PHE A 535 -7.59 1.03 -9.53
N SER A 536 -6.88 1.86 -10.30
CA SER A 536 -7.48 2.98 -11.02
C SER A 536 -8.37 2.50 -12.17
N ASP A 537 -9.39 3.28 -12.47
CA ASP A 537 -10.26 3.03 -13.63
C ASP A 537 -9.48 3.02 -14.94
N GLU A 538 -8.44 3.86 -15.04
CA GLU A 538 -7.54 3.88 -16.19
C GLU A 538 -6.89 2.53 -16.40
N TRP A 539 -6.28 1.96 -15.35
CA TRP A 539 -5.62 0.67 -15.43
C TRP A 539 -6.60 -0.48 -15.62
N ILE A 540 -7.69 -0.51 -14.86
CA ILE A 540 -8.69 -1.59 -14.95
C ILE A 540 -9.30 -1.68 -16.36
N ASN A 541 -9.56 -0.54 -17.01
CA ASN A 541 -10.21 -0.48 -18.32
C ASN A 541 -9.23 -0.43 -19.51
N ARG A 542 -7.96 -0.45 -19.26
CA ARG A 542 -6.90 -0.49 -20.27
C ARG A 542 -6.91 -1.73 -21.14
#